data_99053e3777d54695b613318afffae338
#
_entry.id   99053e3777d54695b613318afffae338
#
_cell.length_a   1.000
_cell.length_b   1.000
_cell.length_c   1.000
_cell.angle_alpha   90.00
_cell.angle_beta   90.00
_cell.angle_gamma   90.00
#
_symmetry.space_group_name_H-M   'P 1'
#
loop_
_entity.id
_entity.type
_entity.pdbx_description
1 polymer ?
#
loop_
_entity_poly.entity_id
_entity_poly.type
_entity_poly.pdbx_seq_one_letter_code
_entity_poly.pdbx_strand_id
1 'polypeptide(L)'
;MNNSVDKVLTYTIHEVAPYINWIYFFHAWGFQPKEKERAKAAEAMQLFKEANQMLNQLDKNYHVHIIFRLCEANADGDNLILDGKLFPLLRQQIPHPDGSPFLCLSDFVRPLSSGIPDTVGIFAASCDGEVELLYENDTYKRMLVQTLADRLAEAATEKMHEYVRKVAWGYAKDENLSIPDLLREKFQGIRPAVGYPSLPDQSVNFLLNDLLHMEQIGITLTENGAMRPHATVCG
;
A
#
# COMPACT_ATOMS: atom_id res chain seq x y z
N MET A 1 28.81 3.49 5.84
CA MET A 1 28.50 2.65 4.68
C MET A 1 26.99 2.62 4.62
N ASN A 2 26.37 3.27 3.61
CA ASN A 2 24.93 3.24 3.47
C ASN A 2 24.47 1.80 3.18
N ASN A 3 23.86 1.16 4.17
CA ASN A 3 23.23 -0.14 4.01
C ASN A 3 21.76 0.02 3.57
N SER A 4 21.49 0.93 2.61
CA SER A 4 20.16 1.00 2.02
C SER A 4 19.90 -0.30 1.26
N VAL A 5 18.85 -0.99 1.64
CA VAL A 5 18.39 -2.19 0.93
C VAL A 5 17.28 -1.77 -0.02
N ASP A 6 17.66 -1.59 -1.29
CA ASP A 6 16.70 -1.34 -2.36
C ASP A 6 16.31 -2.67 -3.01
N LYS A 7 15.02 -2.92 -3.18
CA LYS A 7 14.59 -4.16 -3.83
C LYS A 7 13.33 -3.96 -4.65
N VAL A 8 13.38 -4.47 -5.87
CA VAL A 8 12.20 -4.69 -6.71
C VAL A 8 11.73 -6.12 -6.54
N LEU A 9 10.43 -6.29 -6.32
CA LEU A 9 9.76 -7.58 -6.25
C LEU A 9 8.68 -7.62 -7.33
N THR A 10 8.54 -8.76 -7.98
CA THR A 10 7.46 -9.02 -8.95
C THR A 10 6.72 -10.26 -8.48
N TYR A 11 5.40 -10.16 -8.39
CA TYR A 11 4.53 -11.24 -7.98
C TYR A 11 3.52 -11.57 -9.08
N THR A 12 3.19 -12.83 -9.23
CA THR A 12 2.02 -13.26 -9.99
C THR A 12 0.74 -12.83 -9.26
N ILE A 13 -0.37 -12.75 -9.99
CA ILE A 13 -1.67 -12.42 -9.40
C ILE A 13 -2.05 -13.44 -8.32
N HIS A 14 -1.80 -14.74 -8.56
CA HIS A 14 -2.10 -15.81 -7.60
C HIS A 14 -1.27 -15.72 -6.31
N GLU A 15 -0.04 -15.21 -6.36
CA GLU A 15 0.77 -15.03 -5.16
C GLU A 15 0.25 -13.94 -4.23
N VAL A 16 -0.41 -12.93 -4.76
CA VAL A 16 -0.93 -11.80 -3.98
C VAL A 16 -2.43 -11.90 -3.71
N ALA A 17 -3.20 -12.62 -4.52
CA ALA A 17 -4.64 -12.78 -4.35
C ALA A 17 -5.10 -13.22 -2.94
N PRO A 18 -4.36 -14.09 -2.21
CA PRO A 18 -4.71 -14.43 -0.84
C PRO A 18 -4.73 -13.24 0.14
N TYR A 19 -3.97 -12.18 -0.16
CA TYR A 19 -3.87 -10.99 0.67
C TYR A 19 -4.92 -9.92 0.32
N ILE A 20 -5.82 -10.17 -0.65
CA ILE A 20 -6.89 -9.25 -1.00
C ILE A 20 -7.83 -9.06 0.20
N ASN A 21 -8.01 -7.82 0.61
CA ASN A 21 -9.07 -7.45 1.55
C ASN A 21 -10.41 -7.32 0.81
N TRP A 22 -11.16 -8.42 0.80
CA TRP A 22 -12.44 -8.54 0.11
C TRP A 22 -13.52 -7.59 0.66
N ILE A 23 -13.39 -7.12 1.89
CA ILE A 23 -14.32 -6.15 2.47
C ILE A 23 -14.28 -4.85 1.64
N TYR A 24 -13.10 -4.33 1.32
CA TYR A 24 -12.97 -3.12 0.51
C TYR A 24 -13.40 -3.34 -0.94
N PHE A 25 -13.15 -4.53 -1.50
CA PHE A 25 -13.67 -4.89 -2.81
C PHE A 25 -15.20 -4.82 -2.83
N PHE A 26 -15.90 -5.47 -1.90
CA PHE A 26 -17.35 -5.43 -1.83
C PHE A 26 -17.90 -4.03 -1.55
N HIS A 27 -17.22 -3.22 -0.73
CA HIS A 27 -17.58 -1.83 -0.51
C HIS A 27 -17.57 -1.00 -1.79
N ALA A 28 -16.55 -1.16 -2.64
CA ALA A 28 -16.46 -0.47 -3.93
C ALA A 28 -17.63 -0.82 -4.87
N TRP A 29 -18.23 -2.00 -4.70
CA TRP A 29 -19.42 -2.46 -5.42
C TRP A 29 -20.74 -2.17 -4.70
N GLY A 30 -20.73 -1.38 -3.63
CA GLY A 30 -21.92 -0.97 -2.89
C GLY A 30 -22.49 -2.00 -1.92
N PHE A 31 -21.79 -3.10 -1.67
CA PHE A 31 -22.20 -4.08 -0.67
C PHE A 31 -21.73 -3.67 0.72
N GLN A 32 -22.63 -3.69 1.70
CA GLN A 32 -22.31 -3.40 3.10
C GLN A 32 -22.34 -4.68 3.96
N PRO A 33 -21.40 -4.87 4.91
CA PRO A 33 -21.33 -6.08 5.74
C PRO A 33 -22.59 -6.35 6.60
N LYS A 34 -23.43 -5.34 6.78
CA LYS A 34 -24.64 -5.40 7.64
C LYS A 34 -25.93 -5.80 6.89
N GLU A 35 -25.87 -5.96 5.58
CA GLU A 35 -27.05 -6.29 4.79
C GLU A 35 -27.41 -7.77 4.93
N LYS A 36 -28.46 -8.05 5.69
CA LYS A 36 -28.99 -9.41 5.94
C LYS A 36 -29.92 -9.93 4.84
N GLU A 37 -30.05 -9.22 3.73
CA GLU A 37 -30.94 -9.62 2.65
C GLU A 37 -30.35 -10.78 1.84
N ARG A 38 -31.10 -11.90 1.75
CA ARG A 38 -30.68 -13.10 1.00
C ARG A 38 -30.37 -12.82 -0.48
N ALA A 39 -31.08 -11.88 -1.10
CA ALA A 39 -30.86 -11.49 -2.49
C ALA A 39 -29.46 -10.87 -2.67
N LYS A 40 -29.12 -9.89 -1.85
CA LYS A 40 -27.80 -9.22 -1.88
C LYS A 40 -26.64 -10.18 -1.55
N ALA A 41 -26.86 -11.17 -0.70
CA ALA A 41 -25.89 -12.21 -0.44
C ALA A 41 -25.62 -13.10 -1.68
N ALA A 42 -26.66 -13.40 -2.47
CA ALA A 42 -26.50 -14.14 -3.71
C ALA A 42 -25.75 -13.33 -4.79
N GLU A 43 -26.07 -12.04 -4.91
CA GLU A 43 -25.37 -11.11 -5.83
C GLU A 43 -23.89 -10.95 -5.45
N ALA A 44 -23.58 -10.77 -4.17
CA ALA A 44 -22.22 -10.69 -3.68
C ALA A 44 -21.43 -11.99 -3.95
N MET A 45 -22.08 -13.15 -3.81
CA MET A 45 -21.48 -14.44 -4.08
C MET A 45 -21.19 -14.65 -5.56
N GLN A 46 -22.11 -14.18 -6.44
CA GLN A 46 -21.91 -14.19 -7.88
C GLN A 46 -20.75 -13.26 -8.28
N LEU A 47 -20.73 -12.04 -7.75
CA LEU A 47 -19.63 -11.09 -7.97
C LEU A 47 -18.28 -11.66 -7.52
N PHE A 48 -18.24 -12.31 -6.36
CA PHE A 48 -17.02 -12.97 -5.87
C PHE A 48 -16.53 -14.07 -6.81
N LYS A 49 -17.45 -14.87 -7.35
CA LYS A 49 -17.12 -15.90 -8.34
C LYS A 49 -16.53 -15.29 -9.61
N GLU A 50 -17.14 -14.23 -10.12
CA GLU A 50 -16.68 -13.53 -11.32
C GLU A 50 -15.33 -12.85 -11.10
N ALA A 51 -15.13 -12.26 -9.91
CA ALA A 51 -13.84 -11.69 -9.51
C ALA A 51 -12.72 -12.75 -9.50
N ASN A 52 -12.97 -13.94 -8.93
CA ASN A 52 -11.98 -15.02 -8.96
C ASN A 52 -11.72 -15.56 -10.37
N GLN A 53 -12.73 -15.61 -11.23
CA GLN A 53 -12.54 -15.96 -12.65
C GLN A 53 -11.66 -14.91 -13.36
N MET A 54 -11.88 -13.64 -13.08
CA MET A 54 -11.07 -12.54 -13.61
C MET A 54 -9.62 -12.62 -13.11
N LEU A 55 -9.38 -12.85 -11.82
CA LEU A 55 -8.04 -13.06 -11.27
C LEU A 55 -7.31 -14.20 -11.99
N ASN A 56 -7.98 -15.33 -12.24
CA ASN A 56 -7.41 -16.44 -12.99
C ASN A 56 -7.08 -16.10 -14.46
N GLN A 57 -7.80 -15.15 -15.06
CA GLN A 57 -7.49 -14.67 -16.40
C GLN A 57 -6.29 -13.72 -16.40
N LEU A 58 -6.25 -12.79 -15.42
CA LEU A 58 -5.16 -11.84 -15.27
C LEU A 58 -3.84 -12.53 -14.97
N ASP A 59 -3.83 -13.56 -14.15
CA ASP A 59 -2.61 -14.28 -13.73
C ASP A 59 -1.80 -14.85 -14.90
N LYS A 60 -2.41 -15.03 -16.05
CA LYS A 60 -1.74 -15.58 -17.23
C LYS A 60 -0.75 -14.61 -17.90
N ASN A 61 -1.00 -13.30 -17.77
CA ASN A 61 -0.29 -12.31 -18.56
C ASN A 61 0.17 -11.09 -17.76
N TYR A 62 -0.33 -10.90 -16.52
CA TYR A 62 -0.10 -9.69 -15.73
C TYR A 62 0.51 -10.01 -14.37
N HIS A 63 1.21 -9.01 -13.85
CA HIS A 63 1.94 -9.10 -12.58
C HIS A 63 1.65 -7.87 -11.71
N VAL A 64 2.07 -7.97 -10.47
CA VAL A 64 2.13 -6.83 -9.55
C VAL A 64 3.57 -6.60 -9.15
N HIS A 65 4.01 -5.37 -9.27
CA HIS A 65 5.38 -4.96 -9.02
C HIS A 65 5.44 -4.11 -7.77
N ILE A 66 6.50 -4.27 -7.01
CA ILE A 66 6.78 -3.46 -5.82
C ILE A 66 8.23 -3.06 -5.84
N ILE A 67 8.49 -1.83 -5.46
CA ILE A 67 9.80 -1.35 -5.07
C ILE A 67 9.73 -0.89 -3.63
N PHE A 68 10.72 -1.26 -2.81
CA PHE A 68 10.85 -0.74 -1.47
C PHE A 68 12.32 -0.44 -1.14
N ARG A 69 12.51 0.47 -0.20
CA ARG A 69 13.81 0.87 0.30
C ARG A 69 13.78 1.03 1.81
N LEU A 70 14.80 0.56 2.49
CA LEU A 70 15.07 0.85 3.90
C LEU A 70 16.05 2.02 3.97
N CYS A 71 15.57 3.16 4.44
CA CYS A 71 16.34 4.41 4.56
C CYS A 71 16.87 4.56 5.97
N GLU A 72 18.07 5.13 6.11
CA GLU A 72 18.48 5.73 7.37
C GLU A 72 17.59 6.93 7.66
N ALA A 73 17.07 7.02 8.87
CA ALA A 73 16.06 8.02 9.21
C ALA A 73 16.27 8.63 10.60
N ASN A 74 15.86 9.88 10.75
CA ASN A 74 15.63 10.53 12.04
C ASN A 74 14.47 11.52 11.95
N ALA A 75 13.79 11.76 13.06
CA ALA A 75 12.77 12.79 13.17
C ALA A 75 13.41 14.16 13.48
N ASP A 76 12.97 15.20 12.78
CA ASP A 76 13.31 16.60 13.07
C ASP A 76 12.01 17.42 13.15
N GLY A 77 11.54 17.61 14.37
CA GLY A 77 10.20 18.16 14.63
C GLY A 77 9.11 17.26 14.00
N ASP A 78 8.25 17.86 13.18
CA ASP A 78 7.21 17.15 12.45
C ASP A 78 7.69 16.59 11.10
N ASN A 79 9.00 16.63 10.81
CA ASN A 79 9.57 16.11 9.59
C ASN A 79 10.34 14.82 9.83
N LEU A 80 10.61 14.07 8.76
CA LEU A 80 11.64 13.04 8.74
C LEU A 80 12.82 13.48 7.87
N ILE A 81 14.01 13.04 8.25
CA ILE A 81 15.19 13.06 7.38
C ILE A 81 15.37 11.61 6.91
N LEU A 82 15.20 11.37 5.60
CA LEU A 82 15.34 10.06 4.98
C LEU A 82 16.54 10.05 4.03
N ASP A 83 17.58 9.29 4.34
CA ASP A 83 18.86 9.28 3.59
C ASP A 83 19.39 10.71 3.32
N GLY A 84 19.23 11.63 4.30
CA GLY A 84 19.65 13.01 4.21
C GLY A 84 18.67 13.97 3.50
N LYS A 85 17.54 13.49 2.98
CA LYS A 85 16.49 14.31 2.37
C LYS A 85 15.39 14.62 3.40
N LEU A 86 14.96 15.88 3.43
CA LEU A 86 13.83 16.31 4.26
C LEU A 86 12.51 15.81 3.68
N PHE A 87 11.74 15.10 4.49
CA PHE A 87 10.42 14.57 4.18
C PHE A 87 9.41 15.23 5.13
N PRO A 88 8.63 16.23 4.67
CA PRO A 88 7.68 16.94 5.52
C PRO A 88 6.47 16.08 5.84
N LEU A 89 6.00 16.17 7.07
CA LEU A 89 4.81 15.47 7.55
C LEU A 89 3.83 16.46 8.18
N LEU A 90 2.58 16.04 8.30
CA LEU A 90 1.53 16.81 8.95
C LEU A 90 1.15 16.17 10.28
N ARG A 91 1.24 16.96 11.36
CA ARG A 91 0.70 16.56 12.66
C ARG A 91 -0.82 16.67 12.63
N GLN A 92 -1.51 15.77 13.31
CA GLN A 92 -2.96 15.82 13.48
C GLN A 92 -3.41 17.21 13.95
N GLN A 93 -4.52 17.69 13.38
CA GLN A 93 -5.05 19.03 13.66
C GLN A 93 -6.40 18.98 14.42
N ILE A 94 -7.06 17.81 14.44
CA ILE A 94 -8.38 17.64 15.05
C ILE A 94 -8.21 17.12 16.47
N PRO A 95 -8.73 17.83 17.49
CA PRO A 95 -8.68 17.37 18.88
C PRO A 95 -9.37 16.02 19.06
N HIS A 96 -8.72 15.13 19.81
CA HIS A 96 -9.34 13.89 20.22
C HIS A 96 -10.30 14.11 21.40
N PRO A 97 -11.50 13.48 21.41
CA PRO A 97 -12.46 13.64 22.51
C PRO A 97 -11.94 13.21 23.87
N ASP A 98 -10.96 12.30 23.92
CA ASP A 98 -10.33 11.77 25.12
C ASP A 98 -9.11 12.57 25.58
N GLY A 99 -8.77 13.67 24.88
CA GLY A 99 -7.62 14.52 25.19
C GLY A 99 -6.26 13.91 24.85
N SER A 100 -6.22 12.83 24.06
CA SER A 100 -4.96 12.26 23.57
C SER A 100 -4.18 13.26 22.70
N PRO A 101 -2.83 13.17 22.67
CA PRO A 101 -2.01 14.11 21.92
C PRO A 101 -2.23 14.02 20.42
N PHE A 102 -2.00 15.12 19.71
CA PHE A 102 -1.92 15.13 18.26
C PHE A 102 -0.71 14.34 17.79
N LEU A 103 -0.94 13.29 17.03
CA LEU A 103 0.12 12.42 16.51
C LEU A 103 0.65 12.91 15.16
N CYS A 104 1.94 12.69 14.95
CA CYS A 104 2.62 12.80 13.68
C CYS A 104 3.39 11.49 13.42
N LEU A 105 3.60 11.11 12.17
CA LEU A 105 4.41 9.94 11.86
C LEU A 105 5.85 10.07 12.36
N SER A 106 6.37 11.30 12.47
CA SER A 106 7.68 11.57 13.07
C SER A 106 7.81 11.12 14.52
N ASP A 107 6.71 11.05 15.28
CA ASP A 107 6.72 10.62 16.67
C ASP A 107 7.13 9.14 16.85
N PHE A 108 7.07 8.36 15.78
CA PHE A 108 7.44 6.95 15.75
C PHE A 108 8.89 6.69 15.33
N VAL A 109 9.64 7.75 15.04
CA VAL A 109 11.03 7.70 14.57
C VAL A 109 11.93 8.41 15.57
N ARG A 110 13.10 7.85 15.79
CA ARG A 110 14.07 8.41 16.74
C ARG A 110 14.48 9.84 16.36
N PRO A 111 14.48 10.78 17.33
CA PRO A 111 14.81 12.16 17.02
C PRO A 111 16.28 12.33 16.62
N LEU A 112 16.53 13.27 15.71
CA LEU A 112 17.86 13.64 15.23
C LEU A 112 18.80 14.05 16.38
N SER A 113 18.24 14.71 17.41
CA SER A 113 18.97 15.14 18.61
C SER A 113 19.57 13.99 19.43
N SER A 114 19.11 12.74 19.22
CA SER A 114 19.68 11.56 19.87
C SER A 114 21.09 11.23 19.37
N GLY A 115 21.47 11.70 18.18
CA GLY A 115 22.71 11.30 17.52
C GLY A 115 22.77 9.84 17.10
N ILE A 116 21.66 9.10 17.16
CA ILE A 116 21.57 7.69 16.83
C ILE A 116 20.63 7.52 15.62
N PRO A 117 21.09 6.98 14.51
CA PRO A 117 20.21 6.74 13.35
C PRO A 117 19.13 5.70 13.66
N ASP A 118 17.98 5.87 13.04
CA ASP A 118 16.87 4.95 13.00
C ASP A 118 16.65 4.47 11.55
N THR A 119 15.65 3.66 11.32
CA THR A 119 15.33 3.14 9.98
C THR A 119 13.85 3.36 9.69
N VAL A 120 13.57 3.78 8.45
CA VAL A 120 12.21 3.86 7.90
C VAL A 120 12.18 3.13 6.56
N GLY A 121 11.16 2.31 6.34
CA GLY A 121 10.88 1.71 5.04
C GLY A 121 9.98 2.61 4.22
N ILE A 122 10.32 2.83 2.95
CA ILE A 122 9.45 3.47 1.95
C ILE A 122 9.17 2.47 0.84
N PHE A 123 8.02 2.60 0.18
CA PHE A 123 7.62 1.64 -0.86
C PHE A 123 6.70 2.26 -1.91
N ALA A 124 6.62 1.59 -3.07
CA ALA A 124 5.57 1.78 -4.05
C ALA A 124 5.20 0.44 -4.68
N ALA A 125 3.93 0.26 -5.01
CA ALA A 125 3.40 -0.92 -5.66
C ALA A 125 2.50 -0.54 -6.83
N SER A 126 2.52 -1.34 -7.90
CA SER A 126 1.73 -1.12 -9.10
C SER A 126 1.30 -2.45 -9.71
N CYS A 127 0.06 -2.54 -10.18
CA CYS A 127 -0.33 -3.57 -11.13
C CYS A 127 0.11 -3.15 -12.54
N ASP A 128 0.38 -4.11 -13.43
CA ASP A 128 0.71 -3.82 -14.85
C ASP A 128 -0.31 -2.84 -15.46
N GLY A 129 0.18 -1.75 -16.06
CA GLY A 129 -0.66 -0.65 -16.52
C GLY A 129 -1.63 -1.03 -17.65
N GLU A 130 -1.30 -2.06 -18.43
CA GLU A 130 -2.16 -2.58 -19.50
C GLU A 130 -3.48 -3.15 -18.98
N VAL A 131 -3.53 -3.52 -17.69
CA VAL A 131 -4.76 -4.01 -17.02
C VAL A 131 -5.87 -2.96 -17.07
N GLU A 132 -5.53 -1.68 -17.00
CA GLU A 132 -6.51 -0.57 -17.06
C GLU A 132 -7.17 -0.42 -18.43
N LEU A 133 -6.51 -0.91 -19.48
CA LEU A 133 -6.98 -0.83 -20.87
C LEU A 133 -7.87 -2.02 -21.27
N LEU A 134 -8.00 -3.00 -20.38
CA LEU A 134 -8.83 -4.17 -20.65
C LEU A 134 -10.32 -3.81 -20.64
N TYR A 135 -11.06 -4.46 -21.54
CA TYR A 135 -12.52 -4.37 -21.61
C TYR A 135 -13.09 -2.97 -21.85
N GLU A 136 -12.44 -2.14 -22.67
CA GLU A 136 -12.90 -0.76 -23.00
C GLU A 136 -14.37 -0.69 -23.43
N ASN A 137 -14.86 -1.72 -24.12
CA ASN A 137 -16.23 -1.81 -24.63
C ASN A 137 -17.19 -2.57 -23.70
N ASP A 138 -16.77 -3.00 -22.52
CA ASP A 138 -17.60 -3.71 -21.54
C ASP A 138 -17.44 -3.03 -20.16
N THR A 139 -18.33 -2.08 -19.88
CA THR A 139 -18.28 -1.25 -18.67
C THR A 139 -18.24 -2.08 -17.39
N TYR A 140 -18.99 -3.17 -17.34
CA TYR A 140 -19.01 -4.05 -16.16
C TYR A 140 -17.66 -4.73 -15.92
N LYS A 141 -17.13 -5.39 -16.96
CA LYS A 141 -15.83 -6.05 -16.84
C LYS A 141 -14.68 -5.06 -16.62
N ARG A 142 -14.76 -3.88 -17.25
CA ARG A 142 -13.81 -2.82 -17.04
C ARG A 142 -13.81 -2.37 -15.57
N MET A 143 -14.96 -2.12 -14.98
CA MET A 143 -15.08 -1.79 -13.56
C MET A 143 -14.56 -2.93 -12.66
N LEU A 144 -14.86 -4.18 -13.02
CA LEU A 144 -14.41 -5.35 -12.27
C LEU A 144 -12.88 -5.45 -12.28
N VAL A 145 -12.25 -5.35 -13.45
CA VAL A 145 -10.80 -5.46 -13.57
C VAL A 145 -10.07 -4.30 -12.90
N GLN A 146 -10.57 -3.07 -13.03
CA GLN A 146 -9.98 -1.91 -12.37
C GLN A 146 -10.07 -2.02 -10.85
N THR A 147 -11.23 -2.38 -10.32
CA THR A 147 -11.39 -2.60 -8.88
C THR A 147 -10.46 -3.72 -8.37
N LEU A 148 -10.29 -4.79 -9.13
CA LEU A 148 -9.36 -5.87 -8.77
C LEU A 148 -7.91 -5.41 -8.82
N ALA A 149 -7.51 -4.63 -9.82
CA ALA A 149 -6.16 -4.10 -9.94
C ALA A 149 -5.79 -3.23 -8.73
N ASP A 150 -6.69 -2.35 -8.27
CA ASP A 150 -6.48 -1.57 -7.05
C ASP A 150 -6.28 -2.48 -5.81
N ARG A 151 -7.11 -3.51 -5.68
CA ARG A 151 -6.99 -4.46 -4.55
C ARG A 151 -5.72 -5.30 -4.64
N LEU A 152 -5.24 -5.62 -5.84
CA LEU A 152 -4.00 -6.35 -6.06
C LEU A 152 -2.77 -5.51 -5.67
N ALA A 153 -2.73 -4.23 -6.01
CA ALA A 153 -1.65 -3.34 -5.58
C ALA A 153 -1.57 -3.26 -4.04
N GLU A 154 -2.71 -3.14 -3.35
CA GLU A 154 -2.76 -3.18 -1.88
C GLU A 154 -2.38 -4.56 -1.32
N ALA A 155 -2.88 -5.64 -1.91
CA ALA A 155 -2.58 -7.01 -1.48
C ALA A 155 -1.08 -7.33 -1.61
N ALA A 156 -0.44 -6.87 -2.69
CA ALA A 156 0.99 -7.00 -2.87
C ALA A 156 1.76 -6.23 -1.80
N THR A 157 1.26 -5.06 -1.40
CA THR A 157 1.85 -4.28 -0.31
C THR A 157 1.77 -5.00 1.04
N GLU A 158 0.67 -5.72 1.33
CA GLU A 158 0.58 -6.57 2.52
C GLU A 158 1.63 -7.68 2.50
N LYS A 159 1.75 -8.39 1.38
CA LYS A 159 2.74 -9.46 1.20
C LYS A 159 4.18 -8.93 1.29
N MET A 160 4.49 -7.81 0.67
CA MET A 160 5.79 -7.15 0.77
C MET A 160 6.10 -6.74 2.21
N HIS A 161 5.14 -6.15 2.93
CA HIS A 161 5.35 -5.72 4.31
C HIS A 161 5.64 -6.90 5.24
N GLU A 162 4.95 -8.05 5.07
CA GLU A 162 5.31 -9.28 5.77
C GLU A 162 6.78 -9.69 5.47
N TYR A 163 7.19 -9.67 4.20
CA TYR A 163 8.57 -9.95 3.81
C TYR A 163 9.56 -8.98 4.45
N VAL A 164 9.25 -7.69 4.48
CA VAL A 164 10.11 -6.68 5.10
C VAL A 164 10.27 -6.95 6.60
N ARG A 165 9.20 -7.17 7.34
CA ARG A 165 9.24 -7.44 8.78
C ARG A 165 10.02 -8.71 9.13
N LYS A 166 9.82 -9.78 8.35
CA LYS A 166 10.42 -11.09 8.65
C LYS A 166 11.83 -11.26 8.10
N VAL A 167 12.16 -10.63 6.96
CA VAL A 167 13.37 -10.95 6.20
C VAL A 167 14.23 -9.73 5.91
N ALA A 168 13.72 -8.72 5.20
CA ALA A 168 14.55 -7.63 4.67
C ALA A 168 15.03 -6.70 5.80
N TRP A 169 14.16 -6.26 6.67
CA TRP A 169 14.50 -5.55 7.91
C TRP A 169 14.70 -6.54 9.07
N GLY A 170 13.84 -7.56 9.15
CA GLY A 170 14.03 -8.69 10.04
C GLY A 170 13.78 -8.42 11.51
N TYR A 171 12.99 -7.40 11.86
CA TYR A 171 12.67 -7.11 13.26
C TYR A 171 11.58 -8.03 13.84
N ALA A 172 10.87 -8.78 13.02
CA ALA A 172 9.83 -9.73 13.42
C ALA A 172 10.02 -11.12 12.77
N LYS A 173 11.23 -11.69 12.87
CA LYS A 173 11.61 -12.97 12.21
C LYS A 173 10.69 -14.13 12.55
N ASP A 174 10.20 -14.17 13.79
CA ASP A 174 9.36 -15.26 14.31
C ASP A 174 7.86 -14.95 14.15
N GLU A 175 7.47 -13.88 13.43
CA GLU A 175 6.08 -13.55 13.18
C GLU A 175 5.37 -14.69 12.45
N ASN A 176 4.26 -15.15 13.04
CA ASN A 176 3.41 -16.19 12.47
C ASN A 176 1.93 -15.74 12.54
N LEU A 177 1.59 -14.76 11.71
CA LEU A 177 0.24 -14.23 11.61
C LEU A 177 -0.53 -14.89 10.46
N SER A 178 -1.80 -15.16 10.70
CA SER A 178 -2.71 -15.56 9.62
C SER A 178 -3.02 -14.36 8.71
N ILE A 179 -3.42 -14.60 7.46
CA ILE A 179 -3.85 -13.52 6.55
C ILE A 179 -4.93 -12.63 7.19
N PRO A 180 -5.99 -13.19 7.84
CA PRO A 180 -6.96 -12.34 8.55
C PRO A 180 -6.35 -11.49 9.68
N ASP A 181 -5.29 -11.94 10.32
CA ASP A 181 -4.63 -11.14 11.36
C ASP A 181 -3.73 -10.06 10.76
N LEU A 182 -3.07 -10.33 9.63
CA LEU A 182 -2.35 -9.32 8.84
C LEU A 182 -3.30 -8.20 8.39
N LEU A 183 -4.46 -8.55 7.82
CA LEU A 183 -5.47 -7.58 7.38
C LEU A 183 -6.15 -6.82 8.54
N ARG A 184 -5.95 -7.24 9.79
CA ARG A 184 -6.34 -6.52 11.01
C ARG A 184 -5.18 -5.78 11.66
N GLU A 185 -4.05 -5.68 10.97
CA GLU A 185 -2.87 -4.94 11.40
C GLU A 185 -2.30 -5.41 12.77
N LYS A 186 -2.37 -6.74 13.04
CA LYS A 186 -1.84 -7.31 14.29
C LYS A 186 -0.32 -7.48 14.29
N PHE A 187 0.36 -7.00 13.31
CA PHE A 187 1.81 -6.99 13.20
C PHE A 187 2.43 -5.84 14.01
N GLN A 188 3.70 -5.96 14.31
CA GLN A 188 4.48 -4.87 14.91
C GLN A 188 4.82 -3.81 13.87
N GLY A 189 4.67 -2.52 14.23
CA GLY A 189 4.95 -1.38 13.36
C GLY A 189 3.70 -0.81 12.70
N ILE A 190 3.91 0.19 11.88
CA ILE A 190 2.87 0.89 11.11
C ILE A 190 3.28 0.97 9.64
N ARG A 191 2.31 1.01 8.75
CA ARG A 191 2.53 1.16 7.31
C ARG A 191 1.52 2.17 6.73
N PRO A 192 1.78 3.46 6.91
CA PRO A 192 0.96 4.49 6.30
C PRO A 192 1.09 4.47 4.78
N ALA A 193 0.05 4.97 4.10
CA ALA A 193 0.08 5.19 2.65
C ALA A 193 -0.31 6.62 2.34
N VAL A 194 0.24 7.16 1.23
CA VAL A 194 -0.05 8.51 0.75
C VAL A 194 -1.53 8.62 0.35
N GLY A 195 -2.16 9.73 0.72
CA GLY A 195 -3.59 9.98 0.51
C GLY A 195 -4.48 9.57 1.68
N TYR A 196 -3.96 8.84 2.67
CA TYR A 196 -4.67 8.52 3.91
C TYR A 196 -4.47 9.61 4.99
N PRO A 197 -5.34 9.67 6.01
CA PRO A 197 -5.30 10.75 7.02
C PRO A 197 -3.97 10.93 7.74
N SER A 198 -3.16 9.88 7.86
CA SER A 198 -1.83 9.95 8.48
C SER A 198 -0.73 10.50 7.56
N LEU A 199 -0.96 10.48 6.22
CA LEU A 199 -0.05 10.98 5.20
C LEU A 199 -0.85 11.60 4.04
N PRO A 200 -1.59 12.70 4.27
CA PRO A 200 -2.60 13.19 3.34
C PRO A 200 -2.05 13.94 2.13
N ASP A 201 -0.83 14.44 2.20
CA ASP A 201 -0.22 15.28 1.17
C ASP A 201 0.33 14.43 0.01
N GLN A 202 -0.33 14.49 -1.14
CA GLN A 202 0.13 13.77 -2.35
C GLN A 202 1.42 14.33 -2.96
N SER A 203 1.84 15.53 -2.59
CA SER A 203 3.09 16.09 -3.10
C SER A 203 4.32 15.31 -2.64
N VAL A 204 4.21 14.55 -1.54
CA VAL A 204 5.29 13.66 -1.07
C VAL A 204 5.62 12.54 -2.06
N ASN A 205 4.74 12.26 -3.04
CA ASN A 205 5.01 11.30 -4.10
C ASN A 205 6.24 11.67 -4.92
N PHE A 206 6.52 12.98 -5.11
CA PHE A 206 7.75 13.42 -5.77
C PHE A 206 9.00 13.05 -4.96
N LEU A 207 8.95 13.19 -3.64
CA LEU A 207 10.06 12.84 -2.75
C LEU A 207 10.26 11.32 -2.69
N LEU A 208 9.16 10.55 -2.65
CA LEU A 208 9.20 9.09 -2.73
C LEU A 208 9.80 8.63 -4.06
N ASN A 209 9.39 9.25 -5.17
CA ASN A 209 9.93 8.94 -6.49
C ASN A 209 11.43 9.23 -6.60
N ASP A 210 11.88 10.33 -6.03
CA ASP A 210 13.30 10.71 -5.96
C ASP A 210 14.17 9.69 -5.19
N LEU A 211 13.57 8.95 -4.26
CA LEU A 211 14.27 7.95 -3.46
C LEU A 211 14.12 6.54 -4.04
N LEU A 212 12.94 6.21 -4.57
CA LEU A 212 12.59 4.85 -5.03
C LEU A 212 12.86 4.63 -6.50
N HIS A 213 12.82 5.69 -7.34
CA HIS A 213 12.83 5.54 -8.80
C HIS A 213 11.70 4.64 -9.29
N MET A 214 10.45 5.07 -9.01
CA MET A 214 9.23 4.28 -9.22
C MET A 214 8.97 3.91 -10.68
N GLU A 215 9.62 4.60 -11.63
CA GLU A 215 9.61 4.25 -13.06
C GLU A 215 10.14 2.81 -13.33
N GLN A 216 10.95 2.26 -12.44
CA GLN A 216 11.44 0.87 -12.54
C GLN A 216 10.31 -0.16 -12.45
N ILE A 217 9.18 0.21 -11.88
CA ILE A 217 7.97 -0.62 -11.78
C ILE A 217 6.80 -0.04 -12.58
N GLY A 218 7.08 0.80 -13.57
CA GLY A 218 6.09 1.35 -14.49
C GLY A 218 5.25 2.51 -13.93
N ILE A 219 5.57 3.05 -12.74
CA ILE A 219 4.85 4.19 -12.17
C ILE A 219 5.44 5.50 -12.71
N THR A 220 4.56 6.38 -13.17
CA THR A 220 4.89 7.77 -13.52
C THR A 220 4.04 8.74 -12.71
N LEU A 221 4.53 9.95 -12.50
CA LEU A 221 3.79 11.00 -11.79
C LEU A 221 3.26 12.05 -12.77
N THR A 222 2.05 12.50 -12.52
CA THR A 222 1.49 13.68 -13.16
C THR A 222 2.11 14.96 -12.56
N GLU A 223 1.86 16.12 -13.17
CA GLU A 223 2.29 17.42 -12.66
C GLU A 223 1.81 17.70 -11.23
N ASN A 224 0.68 17.11 -10.83
CA ASN A 224 0.09 17.27 -9.49
C ASN A 224 0.48 16.13 -8.53
N GLY A 225 1.41 15.26 -8.91
CA GLY A 225 1.89 14.15 -8.08
C GLY A 225 0.98 12.94 -8.03
N ALA A 226 -0.08 12.86 -8.86
CA ALA A 226 -0.87 11.63 -8.97
C ALA A 226 -0.09 10.55 -9.73
N MET A 227 -0.21 9.32 -9.28
CA MET A 227 0.48 8.16 -9.89
C MET A 227 -0.30 7.59 -11.07
N ARG A 228 0.43 7.06 -12.05
CA ARG A 228 -0.07 6.26 -13.17
C ARG A 228 0.79 5.01 -13.30
N PRO A 229 0.18 3.82 -13.56
CA PRO A 229 -1.26 3.55 -13.69
C PRO A 229 -2.05 3.90 -12.43
N HIS A 230 -3.40 3.86 -12.50
CA HIS A 230 -4.26 4.23 -11.36
C HIS A 230 -4.12 3.22 -10.20
N ALA A 231 -4.01 1.93 -10.55
CA ALA A 231 -3.85 0.83 -9.59
C ALA A 231 -2.45 0.82 -8.96
N THR A 232 -2.16 1.85 -8.15
CA THR A 232 -0.88 2.07 -7.47
C THR A 232 -1.11 2.45 -6.01
N VAL A 233 -0.14 2.13 -5.17
CA VAL A 233 -0.07 2.58 -3.78
C VAL A 233 1.39 2.85 -3.40
N CYS A 234 1.64 3.90 -2.59
CA CYS A 234 2.97 4.21 -2.05
C CYS A 234 2.89 4.77 -0.63
N GLY A 235 3.99 4.74 0.08
CA GLY A 235 4.07 5.27 1.44
C GLY A 235 5.44 5.07 2.08
#